data_89f25d1b117974af1ff18d9d364aa4fb
#
_entry.id   89f25d1b117974af1ff18d9d364aa4fb
#
_cell.length_a   1.000
_cell.length_b   1.000
_cell.length_c   1.000
_cell.angle_alpha   90.00
_cell.angle_beta   90.00
_cell.angle_gamma   90.00
#
_symmetry.space_group_name_H-M   'P 1'
#
loop_
_entity.id
_entity.type
_entity.pdbx_description
1 polymer ?
#
loop_
_entity_poly.entity_id
_entity_poly.type
_entity_poly.pdbx_seq_one_letter_code
_entity_poly.pdbx_strand_id
1 'polypeptide(L)'
;MKLGIVFQGECRNKDNVVRAVQRMAKEKGYRVGAWKEGMRVVLCPTGYVDLGWVPVRSFFGRWKITGSCVSVPAGPGFHRAAAELIQALGEKEIKDMEWKDSTNYLEDPDFEALRRETFEPWLAEQLKQALEELDRDPEGEVRLFWDEDQYWPEKVPGTVVTPVGRFSRQWLGQRLERGALRELSERLFLWNEPGHDARFHRNCALKRLWEDCYFAPSDRSGEDAQINGLILDELEKSAQMDPELPLPVESYRELCILDDRGFGLPEDIPELEEEFAPGYHKGEVTQSFDTLRFPLPGVYRYEWNEDGRGGGGCIWWDEESDSPLWRVSGYRSKNVKAAWNADLAGFSDVETREEP
;
A
#
# COMPACT_ATOMS: atom_id res chain seq x y z
N MET A 1 -9.44 15.96 -4.30
CA MET A 1 -8.61 16.61 -3.23
C MET A 1 -7.97 15.50 -2.41
N LYS A 2 -6.65 15.53 -2.18
CA LYS A 2 -6.00 14.53 -1.31
C LYS A 2 -6.21 14.92 0.15
N LEU A 3 -6.71 14.01 0.97
CA LEU A 3 -6.81 14.20 2.42
C LEU A 3 -5.45 13.95 3.05
N GLY A 4 -5.00 14.86 3.92
CA GLY A 4 -3.70 14.72 4.57
C GLY A 4 -3.24 15.99 5.29
N ILE A 5 -2.06 15.92 5.88
CA ILE A 5 -1.44 17.00 6.64
C ILE A 5 -0.08 17.31 6.04
N VAL A 6 0.23 18.60 5.92
CA VAL A 6 1.58 19.09 5.61
C VAL A 6 1.98 20.03 6.74
N PHE A 7 3.21 19.94 7.23
CA PHE A 7 3.70 20.80 8.31
C PHE A 7 5.15 21.23 8.09
N GLN A 8 5.51 22.35 8.73
CA GLN A 8 6.88 22.84 8.78
C GLN A 8 7.15 23.57 10.09
N GLY A 9 8.40 23.68 10.45
CA GLY A 9 8.83 24.44 11.62
C GLY A 9 10.33 24.42 11.76
N GLU A 10 10.87 24.97 12.86
CA GLU A 10 12.31 25.01 13.12
C GLU A 10 12.66 24.28 14.41
N CYS A 11 13.86 23.69 14.45
CA CYS A 11 14.43 23.16 15.69
C CYS A 11 15.91 23.56 15.83
N ARG A 12 16.41 23.55 17.07
CA ARG A 12 17.83 23.81 17.34
C ARG A 12 18.72 22.59 17.11
N ASN A 13 18.15 21.39 17.29
CA ASN A 13 18.88 20.13 17.14
C ASN A 13 17.95 19.07 16.53
N LYS A 14 18.24 18.68 15.29
CA LYS A 14 17.46 17.65 14.58
C LYS A 14 17.50 16.28 15.28
N ASP A 15 18.61 15.97 16.00
CA ASP A 15 18.75 14.67 16.67
C ASP A 15 17.77 14.54 17.84
N ASN A 16 17.31 15.66 18.43
CA ASN A 16 16.25 15.63 19.43
C ASN A 16 14.92 15.24 18.79
N VAL A 17 14.61 15.82 17.61
CA VAL A 17 13.40 15.44 16.84
C VAL A 17 13.45 13.96 16.49
N VAL A 18 14.58 13.48 15.95
CA VAL A 18 14.77 12.06 15.62
C VAL A 18 14.52 11.15 16.84
N ARG A 19 15.15 11.46 17.99
CA ARG A 19 14.96 10.68 19.22
C ARG A 19 13.54 10.74 19.74
N ALA A 20 12.86 11.88 19.64
CA ALA A 20 11.47 12.02 20.07
C ALA A 20 10.55 11.15 19.19
N VAL A 21 10.72 11.20 17.85
CA VAL A 21 9.98 10.36 16.93
C VAL A 21 10.21 8.89 17.20
N GLN A 22 11.48 8.46 17.35
CA GLN A 22 11.80 7.05 17.63
C GLN A 22 11.18 6.56 18.94
N ARG A 23 11.18 7.39 19.99
CA ARG A 23 10.54 7.08 21.28
C ARG A 23 9.02 6.92 21.11
N MET A 24 8.34 7.91 20.50
CA MET A 24 6.89 7.86 20.27
C MET A 24 6.49 6.67 19.39
N ALA A 25 7.27 6.40 18.35
CA ALA A 25 7.04 5.25 17.49
C ALA A 25 7.17 3.93 18.26
N LYS A 26 8.20 3.80 19.09
CA LYS A 26 8.39 2.60 19.92
C LYS A 26 7.25 2.39 20.92
N GLU A 27 6.79 3.47 21.58
CA GLU A 27 5.68 3.42 22.54
C GLU A 27 4.36 2.98 21.91
N LYS A 28 4.15 3.32 20.61
CA LYS A 28 2.96 2.98 19.84
C LYS A 28 3.12 1.72 18.97
N GLY A 29 4.29 1.10 18.92
CA GLY A 29 4.57 -0.06 18.07
C GLY A 29 4.74 0.28 16.58
N TYR A 30 5.01 1.55 16.24
CA TYR A 30 5.23 1.99 14.86
C TYR A 30 6.65 1.68 14.38
N ARG A 31 6.81 1.45 13.07
CA ARG A 31 8.12 1.23 12.45
C ARG A 31 8.71 2.57 12.00
N VAL A 32 10.04 2.68 12.05
CA VAL A 32 10.75 3.89 11.62
C VAL A 32 11.85 3.50 10.65
N GLY A 33 11.82 4.10 9.47
CA GLY A 33 12.93 4.11 8.51
C GLY A 33 13.60 5.48 8.51
N ALA A 34 14.92 5.53 8.50
CA ALA A 34 15.65 6.78 8.47
C ALA A 34 16.68 6.80 7.33
N TRP A 35 16.89 7.99 6.75
CA TRP A 35 17.92 8.26 5.75
C TRP A 35 18.63 9.58 6.09
N LYS A 36 19.62 9.95 5.29
CA LYS A 36 20.47 11.10 5.57
C LYS A 36 19.70 12.41 5.82
N GLU A 37 18.64 12.65 5.07
CA GLU A 37 17.93 13.95 5.02
C GLU A 37 16.50 13.84 5.55
N GLY A 38 16.10 12.69 6.13
CA GLY A 38 14.73 12.49 6.58
C GLY A 38 14.51 11.18 7.31
N MET A 39 13.23 10.95 7.64
CA MET A 39 12.75 9.70 8.21
C MET A 39 11.28 9.50 7.85
N ARG A 40 10.85 8.24 7.90
CA ARG A 40 9.46 7.83 7.74
C ARG A 40 9.01 7.07 8.97
N VAL A 41 7.86 7.44 9.49
CA VAL A 41 7.16 6.69 10.54
C VAL A 41 6.00 5.97 9.90
N VAL A 42 6.02 4.64 9.91
CA VAL A 42 4.96 3.80 9.34
C VAL A 42 4.01 3.42 10.47
N LEU A 43 2.78 3.91 10.39
CA LEU A 43 1.75 3.70 11.40
C LEU A 43 0.88 2.47 11.07
N CYS A 44 0.66 2.23 9.78
CA CYS A 44 -0.02 1.05 9.26
C CYS A 44 0.49 0.74 7.82
N PRO A 45 0.12 -0.38 7.19
CA PRO A 45 0.68 -0.78 5.88
C PRO A 45 0.65 0.28 4.79
N THR A 46 -0.42 1.11 4.73
CA THR A 46 -0.59 2.16 3.72
C THR A 46 -0.48 3.58 4.30
N GLY A 47 -0.19 3.71 5.59
CA GLY A 47 -0.18 4.98 6.31
C GLY A 47 1.17 5.32 6.92
N TYR A 48 1.76 6.42 6.49
CA TYR A 48 3.04 6.88 7.03
C TYR A 48 3.12 8.41 7.10
N VAL A 49 3.98 8.89 7.99
CA VAL A 49 4.36 10.29 8.12
C VAL A 49 5.81 10.45 7.72
N ASP A 50 6.06 11.26 6.71
CA ASP A 50 7.40 11.62 6.27
C ASP A 50 7.89 12.89 6.96
N LEU A 51 9.14 12.90 7.40
CA LEU A 51 9.84 14.06 7.94
C LEU A 51 11.13 14.28 7.16
N GLY A 52 11.39 15.52 6.77
CA GLY A 52 12.64 15.95 6.17
C GLY A 52 13.28 17.08 6.98
N TRP A 53 14.59 17.23 6.87
CA TRP A 53 15.32 18.30 7.53
C TRP A 53 16.41 18.90 6.64
N VAL A 54 16.52 20.21 6.68
CA VAL A 54 17.58 20.96 6.01
C VAL A 54 18.19 21.99 6.95
N PRO A 55 19.54 22.24 6.90
CA PRO A 55 20.17 23.26 7.72
C PRO A 55 19.73 24.65 7.26
N VAL A 56 19.44 25.54 8.21
CA VAL A 56 19.12 26.94 7.93
C VAL A 56 20.43 27.70 7.73
N ARG A 57 20.69 28.14 6.51
CA ARG A 57 21.98 28.77 6.11
C ARG A 57 22.34 30.05 6.85
N SER A 58 21.35 30.81 7.35
CA SER A 58 21.55 32.11 8.01
C SER A 58 21.78 32.04 9.52
N PHE A 59 21.60 30.89 10.16
CA PHE A 59 21.76 30.69 11.60
C PHE A 59 22.44 29.37 11.91
N PHE A 60 23.65 29.44 12.47
CA PHE A 60 24.38 28.25 12.93
C PHE A 60 23.55 27.43 13.92
N GLY A 61 23.39 26.13 13.67
CA GLY A 61 22.74 25.18 14.56
C GLY A 61 21.21 25.18 14.52
N ARG A 62 20.56 25.79 13.50
CA ARG A 62 19.12 25.64 13.27
C ARG A 62 18.83 24.76 12.08
N TRP A 63 17.73 24.02 12.19
CA TRP A 63 17.24 23.13 11.17
C TRP A 63 15.79 23.47 10.86
N LYS A 64 15.46 23.56 9.58
CA LYS A 64 14.09 23.57 9.11
C LYS A 64 13.63 22.12 9.02
N ILE A 65 12.51 21.81 9.68
CA ILE A 65 11.83 20.53 9.61
C ILE A 65 10.61 20.72 8.71
N THR A 66 10.39 19.78 7.81
CA THR A 66 9.17 19.70 7.00
C THR A 66 8.63 18.29 7.10
N GLY A 67 7.32 18.12 6.96
CA GLY A 67 6.76 16.78 6.92
C GLY A 67 5.38 16.76 6.28
N SER A 68 4.93 15.56 5.97
CA SER A 68 3.61 15.34 5.39
C SER A 68 3.12 13.92 5.61
N CYS A 69 1.82 13.76 5.52
CA CYS A 69 1.17 12.47 5.35
C CYS A 69 -0.01 12.58 4.38
N VAL A 70 -0.32 11.47 3.72
CA VAL A 70 -1.55 11.28 2.94
C VAL A 70 -2.40 10.26 3.67
N SER A 71 -3.64 10.62 4.00
CA SER A 71 -4.48 9.82 4.87
C SER A 71 -5.36 8.82 4.13
N VAL A 72 -5.45 8.94 2.82
CA VAL A 72 -6.06 7.96 1.94
C VAL A 72 -4.94 7.15 1.30
N PRO A 73 -4.97 5.85 1.36
CA PRO A 73 -6.06 4.90 1.67
C PRO A 73 -6.16 4.45 3.14
N ALA A 74 -5.31 4.94 4.02
CA ALA A 74 -5.28 4.45 5.40
C ALA A 74 -6.57 4.71 6.19
N GLY A 75 -7.16 5.92 6.07
CA GLY A 75 -8.45 6.25 6.68
C GLY A 75 -8.40 7.22 7.84
N PRO A 76 -9.56 7.50 8.49
CA PRO A 76 -9.68 8.53 9.53
C PRO A 76 -8.89 8.21 10.80
N GLY A 77 -8.79 6.95 11.21
CA GLY A 77 -7.99 6.54 12.37
C GLY A 77 -6.50 6.84 12.19
N PHE A 78 -5.98 6.59 10.99
CA PHE A 78 -4.62 6.97 10.64
C PHE A 78 -4.43 8.51 10.69
N HIS A 79 -5.39 9.27 10.11
CA HIS A 79 -5.31 10.74 10.10
C HIS A 79 -5.19 11.28 11.52
N ARG A 80 -6.04 10.80 12.43
CA ARG A 80 -5.98 11.14 13.85
C ARG A 80 -4.61 10.79 14.46
N ALA A 81 -4.13 9.57 14.26
CA ALA A 81 -2.86 9.13 14.82
C ALA A 81 -1.66 9.95 14.31
N ALA A 82 -1.69 10.33 13.01
CA ALA A 82 -0.72 11.22 12.41
C ALA A 82 -0.80 12.64 12.99
N ALA A 83 -2.00 13.18 13.18
CA ALA A 83 -2.23 14.48 13.81
C ALA A 83 -1.68 14.50 15.25
N GLU A 84 -1.97 13.49 16.06
CA GLU A 84 -1.43 13.34 17.43
C GLU A 84 0.11 13.32 17.44
N LEU A 85 0.74 12.60 16.51
CA LEU A 85 2.19 12.55 16.37
C LEU A 85 2.76 13.94 16.02
N ILE A 86 2.15 14.63 15.05
CA ILE A 86 2.57 15.96 14.59
C ILE A 86 2.43 17.00 15.71
N GLN A 87 1.28 17.02 16.40
CA GLN A 87 1.07 17.92 17.55
C GLN A 87 2.10 17.69 18.65
N ALA A 88 2.35 16.44 19.04
CA ALA A 88 3.33 16.11 20.06
C ALA A 88 4.76 16.56 19.69
N LEU A 89 5.11 16.54 18.41
CA LEU A 89 6.39 17.08 17.92
C LEU A 89 6.43 18.62 17.99
N GLY A 90 5.34 19.29 17.65
CA GLY A 90 5.22 20.75 17.73
C GLY A 90 5.32 21.28 19.15
N GLU A 91 4.72 20.60 20.11
CA GLU A 91 4.75 20.99 21.51
C GLU A 91 6.16 20.92 22.15
N LYS A 92 6.97 19.95 21.76
CA LYS A 92 8.20 19.60 22.48
C LYS A 92 9.47 19.91 21.72
N GLU A 93 9.51 19.67 20.42
CA GLU A 93 10.77 19.61 19.67
C GLU A 93 10.86 20.61 18.51
N ILE A 94 9.73 21.01 17.91
CA ILE A 94 9.69 21.87 16.74
C ILE A 94 9.01 23.19 17.12
N LYS A 95 9.75 24.29 17.00
CA LYS A 95 9.24 25.63 17.27
C LYS A 95 8.56 26.21 16.05
N ASP A 96 7.67 27.17 16.31
CA ASP A 96 6.96 27.92 15.28
C ASP A 96 6.39 26.98 14.20
N MET A 97 5.76 25.89 14.68
CA MET A 97 5.20 24.88 13.82
C MET A 97 3.95 25.40 13.13
N GLU A 98 3.97 25.36 11.82
CA GLU A 98 2.83 25.66 10.97
C GLU A 98 2.37 24.37 10.29
N TRP A 99 1.07 24.18 10.18
CA TRP A 99 0.48 23.06 9.47
C TRP A 99 -0.66 23.49 8.56
N LYS A 100 -0.91 22.65 7.57
CA LYS A 100 -2.08 22.72 6.73
C LYS A 100 -2.72 21.34 6.74
N ASP A 101 -3.80 21.22 7.46
CA ASP A 101 -4.64 20.04 7.51
C ASP A 101 -5.85 20.22 6.59
N SER A 102 -6.01 19.32 5.63
CA SER A 102 -7.12 19.36 4.68
C SER A 102 -8.48 19.02 5.28
N THR A 103 -8.49 18.48 6.50
CA THR A 103 -9.68 18.05 7.24
C THR A 103 -10.07 19.00 8.38
N ASN A 104 -9.19 19.91 8.72
CA ASN A 104 -9.30 20.81 9.88
C ASN A 104 -9.28 20.10 11.25
N TYR A 105 -8.89 18.82 11.30
CA TYR A 105 -8.88 18.03 12.54
C TYR A 105 -7.84 18.52 13.55
N LEU A 106 -6.73 19.07 13.10
CA LEU A 106 -5.69 19.64 13.99
C LEU A 106 -6.19 20.87 14.76
N GLU A 107 -7.13 21.64 14.21
CA GLU A 107 -7.73 22.81 14.84
C GLU A 107 -8.95 22.43 15.69
N ASP A 108 -9.76 21.48 15.22
CA ASP A 108 -10.98 21.00 15.89
C ASP A 108 -11.01 19.45 15.93
N PRO A 109 -10.45 18.82 16.97
CA PRO A 109 -10.23 17.39 17.06
C PRO A 109 -11.51 16.60 17.41
N ASP A 110 -12.54 16.68 16.58
CA ASP A 110 -13.72 15.83 16.63
C ASP A 110 -13.56 14.65 15.67
N PHE A 111 -13.35 13.45 16.22
CA PHE A 111 -13.15 12.24 15.41
C PHE A 111 -14.43 11.81 14.68
N GLU A 112 -15.59 11.97 15.28
CA GLU A 112 -16.86 11.62 14.63
C GLU A 112 -17.16 12.56 13.45
N ALA A 113 -16.89 13.85 13.58
CA ALA A 113 -16.97 14.81 12.49
C ALA A 113 -15.95 14.48 11.40
N LEU A 114 -14.70 14.20 11.75
CA LEU A 114 -13.66 13.77 10.79
C LEU A 114 -14.15 12.60 9.94
N ARG A 115 -14.68 11.56 10.56
CA ARG A 115 -15.16 10.37 9.88
C ARG A 115 -16.39 10.66 9.01
N ARG A 116 -17.46 11.19 9.62
CA ARG A 116 -18.79 11.30 9.01
C ARG A 116 -18.93 12.48 8.06
N GLU A 117 -18.22 13.57 8.30
CA GLU A 117 -18.34 14.80 7.52
C GLU A 117 -17.21 14.99 6.52
N THR A 118 -16.10 14.23 6.67
CA THR A 118 -14.96 14.34 5.77
C THR A 118 -14.67 13.03 5.02
N PHE A 119 -14.34 11.94 5.72
CA PHE A 119 -13.89 10.71 5.06
C PHE A 119 -15.02 9.95 4.36
N GLU A 120 -16.16 9.74 5.00
CA GLU A 120 -17.30 9.05 4.39
C GLU A 120 -17.86 9.79 3.16
N PRO A 121 -18.08 11.12 3.18
CA PRO A 121 -18.50 11.86 1.98
C PRO A 121 -17.44 11.87 0.88
N TRP A 122 -16.16 11.99 1.26
CA TRP A 122 -15.07 11.89 0.29
C TRP A 122 -15.06 10.53 -0.40
N LEU A 123 -15.19 9.44 0.36
CA LEU A 123 -15.25 8.07 -0.20
C LEU A 123 -16.46 7.90 -1.13
N ALA A 124 -17.64 8.38 -0.71
CA ALA A 124 -18.86 8.34 -1.53
C ALA A 124 -18.65 9.02 -2.88
N GLU A 125 -17.99 10.17 -2.91
CA GLU A 125 -17.69 10.89 -4.14
C GLU A 125 -16.72 10.12 -5.05
N GLN A 126 -15.66 9.52 -4.47
CA GLN A 126 -14.73 8.70 -5.23
C GLN A 126 -15.40 7.46 -5.83
N LEU A 127 -16.26 6.79 -5.05
CA LEU A 127 -17.01 5.63 -5.53
C LEU A 127 -18.00 6.01 -6.64
N LYS A 128 -18.70 7.14 -6.53
CA LYS A 128 -19.57 7.63 -7.60
C LYS A 128 -18.81 7.85 -8.89
N GLN A 129 -17.66 8.52 -8.83
CA GLN A 129 -16.82 8.77 -10.00
C GLN A 129 -16.31 7.46 -10.62
N ALA A 130 -15.91 6.49 -9.80
CA ALA A 130 -15.49 5.17 -10.26
C ALA A 130 -16.65 4.41 -10.96
N LEU A 131 -17.85 4.43 -10.37
CA LEU A 131 -19.02 3.79 -10.97
C LEU A 131 -19.46 4.47 -12.27
N GLU A 132 -19.41 5.80 -12.35
CA GLU A 132 -19.67 6.56 -13.59
C GLU A 132 -18.64 6.26 -14.69
N GLU A 133 -17.38 6.00 -14.32
CA GLU A 133 -16.36 5.57 -15.26
C GLU A 133 -16.65 4.17 -15.81
N LEU A 134 -17.01 3.22 -14.94
CA LEU A 134 -17.42 1.88 -15.34
C LEU A 134 -18.73 1.88 -16.15
N ASP A 135 -19.64 2.84 -15.96
CA ASP A 135 -20.84 2.99 -16.79
C ASP A 135 -20.50 3.47 -18.21
N ARG A 136 -19.43 4.24 -18.36
CA ARG A 136 -18.94 4.69 -19.68
C ARG A 136 -18.09 3.63 -20.38
N ASP A 137 -17.35 2.82 -19.62
CA ASP A 137 -16.54 1.70 -20.12
C ASP A 137 -16.79 0.44 -19.26
N PRO A 138 -17.85 -0.34 -19.57
CA PRO A 138 -18.18 -1.56 -18.85
C PRO A 138 -17.10 -2.65 -18.91
N GLU A 139 -16.26 -2.62 -19.94
CA GLU A 139 -15.09 -3.51 -20.08
C GLU A 139 -13.84 -2.96 -19.36
N GLY A 140 -13.98 -1.80 -18.74
CA GLY A 140 -12.95 -1.14 -17.95
C GLY A 140 -12.75 -1.72 -16.55
N GLU A 141 -11.68 -1.30 -15.91
CA GLU A 141 -11.38 -1.47 -14.48
C GLU A 141 -10.96 -0.12 -13.92
N VAL A 142 -11.47 0.26 -12.76
CA VAL A 142 -11.08 1.49 -12.07
C VAL A 142 -10.24 1.15 -10.85
N ARG A 143 -9.22 1.95 -10.57
CA ARG A 143 -8.32 1.79 -9.42
C ARG A 143 -8.46 2.95 -8.47
N LEU A 144 -8.82 2.64 -7.22
CA LEU A 144 -8.89 3.59 -6.12
C LEU A 144 -7.76 3.31 -5.14
N PHE A 145 -7.06 4.38 -4.72
CA PHE A 145 -5.97 4.30 -3.73
C PHE A 145 -4.74 3.51 -4.19
N TRP A 146 -4.64 3.27 -5.46
CA TRP A 146 -3.61 2.45 -6.08
C TRP A 146 -2.48 3.32 -6.63
N ASP A 147 -1.24 2.89 -6.43
CA ASP A 147 -0.10 3.48 -7.10
C ASP A 147 0.12 2.75 -8.43
N GLU A 148 -0.28 3.37 -9.53
CA GLU A 148 -0.24 2.77 -10.86
C GLU A 148 1.18 2.45 -11.35
N ASP A 149 2.20 3.04 -10.76
CA ASP A 149 3.59 2.83 -11.15
C ASP A 149 4.19 1.55 -10.55
N GLN A 150 3.51 0.91 -9.59
CA GLN A 150 4.06 -0.24 -8.86
C GLN A 150 3.70 -1.59 -9.47
N TYR A 151 2.43 -1.84 -9.78
CA TYR A 151 1.97 -3.13 -10.31
C TYR A 151 0.56 -3.07 -10.91
N TRP A 152 0.22 -4.09 -11.73
CA TRP A 152 -1.02 -4.15 -12.47
C TRP A 152 -1.59 -5.56 -12.36
N PRO A 153 -2.62 -5.80 -11.53
CA PRO A 153 -3.30 -7.08 -11.50
C PRO A 153 -3.99 -7.37 -12.84
N GLU A 154 -4.28 -8.64 -13.07
CA GLU A 154 -5.13 -9.05 -14.19
C GLU A 154 -6.39 -8.17 -14.25
N LYS A 155 -6.69 -7.65 -15.44
CA LYS A 155 -7.86 -6.81 -15.66
C LYS A 155 -9.13 -7.65 -15.56
N VAL A 156 -10.04 -7.26 -14.66
CA VAL A 156 -11.36 -7.86 -14.57
C VAL A 156 -12.41 -6.78 -14.89
N PRO A 157 -13.16 -6.92 -16.01
CA PRO A 157 -14.14 -5.95 -16.42
C PRO A 157 -15.20 -5.65 -15.34
N GLY A 158 -15.62 -4.40 -15.26
CA GLY A 158 -16.68 -3.96 -14.36
C GLY A 158 -16.30 -3.95 -12.87
N THR A 159 -15.00 -3.86 -12.55
CA THR A 159 -14.52 -3.89 -11.19
C THR A 159 -13.76 -2.64 -10.76
N VAL A 160 -13.73 -2.43 -9.45
CA VAL A 160 -12.90 -1.41 -8.78
C VAL A 160 -11.86 -2.12 -7.93
N VAL A 161 -10.58 -1.83 -8.18
CA VAL A 161 -9.45 -2.34 -7.42
C VAL A 161 -9.05 -1.36 -6.34
N THR A 162 -8.81 -1.86 -5.13
CA THR A 162 -8.40 -1.09 -3.95
C THR A 162 -7.24 -1.81 -3.25
N PRO A 163 -6.54 -1.17 -2.30
CA PRO A 163 -5.49 -1.84 -1.52
C PRO A 163 -5.97 -3.02 -0.67
N VAL A 164 -7.25 -3.19 -0.47
CA VAL A 164 -7.84 -4.28 0.32
C VAL A 164 -8.62 -5.29 -0.53
N GLY A 165 -8.40 -5.27 -1.85
CA GLY A 165 -9.01 -6.20 -2.78
C GLY A 165 -9.80 -5.57 -3.90
N ARG A 166 -10.46 -6.42 -4.69
CA ARG A 166 -11.28 -6.06 -5.85
C ARG A 166 -12.76 -6.16 -5.48
N PHE A 167 -13.56 -5.25 -6.03
CA PHE A 167 -15.00 -5.16 -5.78
C PHE A 167 -15.76 -5.00 -7.08
N SER A 168 -16.89 -5.69 -7.25
CA SER A 168 -17.73 -5.49 -8.41
C SER A 168 -18.46 -4.13 -8.35
N ARG A 169 -18.77 -3.60 -9.55
CA ARG A 169 -19.66 -2.44 -9.71
C ARG A 169 -20.99 -2.65 -8.96
N GLN A 170 -21.54 -3.86 -9.04
CA GLN A 170 -22.82 -4.19 -8.40
C GLN A 170 -22.74 -4.10 -6.88
N TRP A 171 -21.71 -4.67 -6.28
CA TRP A 171 -21.50 -4.69 -4.82
C TRP A 171 -21.36 -3.27 -4.26
N LEU A 172 -20.55 -2.43 -4.91
CA LEU A 172 -20.33 -1.03 -4.51
C LEU A 172 -21.59 -0.18 -4.73
N GLY A 173 -22.24 -0.32 -5.89
CA GLY A 173 -23.43 0.44 -6.27
C GLY A 173 -24.59 0.21 -5.30
N GLN A 174 -24.91 -1.05 -4.98
CA GLN A 174 -25.98 -1.37 -4.03
C GLN A 174 -25.76 -0.75 -2.64
N ARG A 175 -24.51 -0.71 -2.15
CA ARG A 175 -24.19 -0.13 -0.84
C ARG A 175 -24.25 1.39 -0.88
N LEU A 176 -23.77 1.99 -1.94
CA LEU A 176 -23.84 3.44 -2.12
C LEU A 176 -25.28 3.94 -2.23
N GLU A 177 -26.12 3.25 -3.01
CA GLU A 177 -27.56 3.56 -3.16
C GLU A 177 -28.34 3.48 -1.85
N ARG A 178 -27.98 2.51 -0.98
CA ARG A 178 -28.57 2.37 0.36
C ARG A 178 -28.02 3.37 1.38
N GLY A 179 -27.02 4.18 1.01
CA GLY A 179 -26.33 5.08 1.94
C GLY A 179 -25.50 4.36 3.00
N ALA A 180 -25.03 3.14 2.72
CA ALA A 180 -24.24 2.31 3.66
C ALA A 180 -22.78 2.78 3.73
N LEU A 181 -22.55 4.09 3.90
CA LEU A 181 -21.21 4.70 3.86
C LEU A 181 -20.29 4.19 4.98
N ARG A 182 -20.85 3.91 6.16
CA ARG A 182 -20.12 3.33 7.26
C ARG A 182 -19.55 1.95 6.91
N GLU A 183 -20.39 1.07 6.35
CA GLU A 183 -20.00 -0.28 5.91
C GLU A 183 -18.91 -0.21 4.84
N LEU A 184 -19.08 0.68 3.84
CA LEU A 184 -18.08 0.92 2.80
C LEU A 184 -16.76 1.44 3.39
N SER A 185 -16.82 2.39 4.30
CA SER A 185 -15.64 2.94 4.98
C SER A 185 -14.89 1.86 5.77
N GLU A 186 -15.60 1.04 6.56
CA GLU A 186 -15.03 -0.07 7.34
C GLU A 186 -14.42 -1.20 6.49
N ARG A 187 -14.83 -1.30 5.21
CA ARG A 187 -14.31 -2.32 4.29
C ARG A 187 -13.17 -1.79 3.41
N LEU A 188 -13.17 -0.51 3.06
CA LEU A 188 -12.25 0.07 2.07
C LEU A 188 -11.08 0.84 2.69
N PHE A 189 -11.23 1.40 3.89
CA PHE A 189 -10.10 1.97 4.61
C PHE A 189 -9.50 0.94 5.58
N LEU A 190 -8.19 1.04 5.81
CA LEU A 190 -7.51 0.14 6.74
C LEU A 190 -7.87 0.46 8.19
N TRP A 191 -7.98 1.73 8.53
CA TRP A 191 -8.08 2.22 9.91
C TRP A 191 -9.23 3.22 10.07
N ASN A 192 -10.35 2.75 10.58
CA ASN A 192 -11.60 3.53 10.69
C ASN A 192 -11.90 4.07 12.07
N GLU A 193 -11.38 3.47 13.13
CA GLU A 193 -11.67 3.82 14.51
C GLU A 193 -10.50 4.57 15.18
N PRO A 194 -10.72 5.21 16.34
CA PRO A 194 -9.64 5.89 17.06
C PRO A 194 -8.49 4.97 17.50
N GLY A 195 -8.76 3.68 17.69
CA GLY A 195 -7.79 2.66 18.05
C GLY A 195 -7.67 1.57 16.98
N HIS A 196 -6.76 0.62 17.22
CA HIS A 196 -6.65 -0.59 16.42
C HIS A 196 -7.72 -1.58 16.90
N ASP A 197 -8.85 -1.64 16.21
CA ASP A 197 -9.94 -2.60 16.45
C ASP A 197 -9.78 -3.87 15.63
N ALA A 198 -10.71 -4.82 15.76
CA ALA A 198 -10.70 -6.06 14.98
C ALA A 198 -10.70 -5.79 13.47
N ARG A 199 -11.46 -4.78 13.00
CA ARG A 199 -11.52 -4.42 11.58
C ARG A 199 -10.20 -3.89 11.05
N PHE A 200 -9.47 -3.11 11.86
CA PHE A 200 -8.12 -2.65 11.52
C PHE A 200 -7.20 -3.84 11.25
N HIS A 201 -7.18 -4.84 12.15
CA HIS A 201 -6.33 -6.03 11.99
C HIS A 201 -6.72 -6.84 10.76
N ARG A 202 -8.03 -7.11 10.56
CA ARG A 202 -8.52 -7.76 9.34
C ARG A 202 -8.09 -7.02 8.07
N ASN A 203 -8.29 -5.70 8.01
CA ASN A 203 -8.00 -4.93 6.81
C ASN A 203 -6.49 -4.84 6.53
N CYS A 204 -5.65 -4.83 7.58
CA CYS A 204 -4.20 -4.96 7.43
C CYS A 204 -3.80 -6.32 6.83
N ALA A 205 -4.44 -7.39 7.26
CA ALA A 205 -4.23 -8.72 6.69
C ALA A 205 -4.70 -8.78 5.22
N LEU A 206 -5.88 -8.26 4.91
CA LEU A 206 -6.41 -8.21 3.54
C LEU A 206 -5.52 -7.41 2.59
N LYS A 207 -4.98 -6.27 3.04
CA LYS A 207 -4.01 -5.50 2.26
C LYS A 207 -2.77 -6.32 1.94
N ARG A 208 -2.22 -7.04 2.92
CA ARG A 208 -1.05 -7.89 2.69
C ARG A 208 -1.35 -9.11 1.83
N LEU A 209 -2.49 -9.75 2.04
CA LEU A 209 -2.98 -10.82 1.16
C LEU A 209 -3.07 -10.33 -0.29
N TRP A 210 -3.60 -9.12 -0.47
CA TRP A 210 -3.77 -8.55 -1.79
C TRP A 210 -2.43 -8.14 -2.44
N GLU A 211 -1.60 -7.37 -1.77
CA GLU A 211 -0.42 -6.76 -2.41
C GLU A 211 0.89 -7.51 -2.19
N ASP A 212 1.08 -8.09 -0.99
CA ASP A 212 2.42 -8.51 -0.55
C ASP A 212 2.59 -10.04 -0.59
N CYS A 213 1.48 -10.80 -0.53
CA CYS A 213 1.50 -12.26 -0.39
C CYS A 213 1.65 -12.95 -1.75
N TYR A 214 2.72 -13.75 -1.90
CA TYR A 214 2.94 -14.58 -3.07
C TYR A 214 2.39 -16.00 -2.91
N PHE A 215 1.75 -16.32 -1.79
CA PHE A 215 1.22 -17.64 -1.48
C PHE A 215 2.28 -18.76 -1.61
N ALA A 216 3.47 -18.44 -1.16
CA ALA A 216 4.63 -19.33 -1.17
C ALA A 216 4.90 -19.91 0.24
N PRO A 217 5.50 -21.12 0.35
CA PRO A 217 5.92 -21.67 1.63
C PRO A 217 6.87 -20.75 2.40
N SER A 218 6.71 -20.65 3.72
CA SER A 218 7.51 -19.78 4.59
C SER A 218 8.99 -20.18 4.68
N ASP A 219 9.33 -21.43 4.42
CA ASP A 219 10.72 -21.91 4.39
C ASP A 219 11.47 -21.49 3.10
N ARG A 220 10.77 -20.99 2.10
CA ARG A 220 11.29 -20.59 0.82
C ARG A 220 12.16 -19.33 0.90
N SER A 221 11.68 -18.31 1.64
CA SER A 221 12.43 -17.08 1.89
C SER A 221 12.07 -16.44 3.23
N GLY A 222 13.01 -15.63 3.77
CA GLY A 222 12.73 -14.84 4.97
C GLY A 222 11.62 -13.80 4.76
N GLU A 223 11.40 -13.34 3.53
CA GLU A 223 10.31 -12.42 3.18
C GLU A 223 8.96 -13.12 3.20
N ASP A 224 8.84 -14.30 2.60
CA ASP A 224 7.61 -15.11 2.64
C ASP A 224 7.23 -15.48 4.07
N ALA A 225 8.19 -15.95 4.88
CA ALA A 225 7.97 -16.21 6.30
C ALA A 225 7.45 -14.98 7.05
N GLN A 226 8.03 -13.81 6.78
CA GLN A 226 7.60 -12.57 7.42
C GLN A 226 6.19 -12.15 6.99
N ILE A 227 5.86 -12.20 5.70
CA ILE A 227 4.55 -11.78 5.18
C ILE A 227 3.47 -12.77 5.63
N ASN A 228 3.66 -14.07 5.46
CA ASN A 228 2.73 -15.10 5.92
C ASN A 228 2.47 -14.97 7.43
N GLY A 229 3.52 -14.87 8.24
CA GLY A 229 3.41 -14.70 9.68
C GLY A 229 2.63 -13.43 10.06
N LEU A 230 2.91 -12.29 9.42
CA LEU A 230 2.18 -11.04 9.69
C LEU A 230 0.69 -11.15 9.35
N ILE A 231 0.33 -11.81 8.26
CA ILE A 231 -1.08 -12.00 7.86
C ILE A 231 -1.79 -12.88 8.90
N LEU A 232 -1.19 -14.01 9.26
CA LEU A 232 -1.75 -14.95 10.24
C LEU A 232 -1.93 -14.28 11.61
N ASP A 233 -0.91 -13.58 12.11
CA ASP A 233 -0.97 -12.88 13.39
C ASP A 233 -2.06 -11.79 13.42
N GLU A 234 -2.24 -11.04 12.32
CA GLU A 234 -3.29 -10.01 12.22
C GLU A 234 -4.69 -10.63 12.20
N LEU A 235 -4.90 -11.76 11.49
CA LEU A 235 -6.19 -12.45 11.47
C LEU A 235 -6.54 -13.08 12.82
N GLU A 236 -5.58 -13.74 13.47
CA GLU A 236 -5.76 -14.29 14.81
C GLU A 236 -6.09 -13.21 15.84
N LYS A 237 -5.41 -12.06 15.75
CA LYS A 237 -5.67 -10.91 16.62
C LYS A 237 -7.05 -10.30 16.36
N SER A 238 -7.47 -10.22 15.11
CA SER A 238 -8.81 -9.79 14.72
C SER A 238 -9.87 -10.67 15.36
N ALA A 239 -9.75 -12.02 15.23
CA ALA A 239 -10.67 -12.99 15.82
C ALA A 239 -10.72 -12.94 17.35
N GLN A 240 -9.58 -12.71 18.00
CA GLN A 240 -9.52 -12.54 19.46
C GLN A 240 -10.28 -11.30 19.95
N MET A 241 -10.30 -10.23 19.16
CA MET A 241 -10.98 -8.98 19.51
C MET A 241 -12.48 -9.00 19.18
N ASP A 242 -12.86 -9.64 18.10
CA ASP A 242 -14.26 -9.77 17.66
C ASP A 242 -14.44 -11.09 16.89
N PRO A 243 -14.89 -12.18 17.58
CA PRO A 243 -15.10 -13.46 16.95
C PRO A 243 -16.29 -13.51 15.98
N GLU A 244 -17.16 -12.51 15.99
CA GLU A 244 -18.29 -12.41 15.04
C GLU A 244 -17.91 -11.64 13.75
N LEU A 245 -16.72 -11.07 13.70
CA LEU A 245 -16.27 -10.35 12.52
C LEU A 245 -15.88 -11.34 11.42
N PRO A 246 -16.48 -11.27 10.21
CA PRO A 246 -16.10 -12.14 9.11
C PRO A 246 -14.63 -11.99 8.70
N LEU A 247 -13.92 -13.11 8.54
CA LEU A 247 -12.51 -13.18 8.14
C LEU A 247 -12.32 -14.04 6.88
N PRO A 248 -11.23 -13.86 6.11
CA PRO A 248 -10.91 -14.71 4.96
C PRO A 248 -10.35 -16.07 5.41
N VAL A 249 -11.23 -16.94 5.93
CA VAL A 249 -10.86 -18.19 6.61
C VAL A 249 -10.20 -19.19 5.66
N GLU A 250 -10.62 -19.24 4.39
CA GLU A 250 -9.97 -20.10 3.38
C GLU A 250 -8.52 -19.70 3.15
N SER A 251 -8.26 -18.39 2.96
CA SER A 251 -6.89 -17.87 2.80
C SER A 251 -6.06 -18.06 4.08
N TYR A 252 -6.66 -17.91 5.25
CA TYR A 252 -6.00 -18.22 6.52
C TYR A 252 -5.54 -19.68 6.59
N ARG A 253 -6.41 -20.64 6.24
CA ARG A 253 -6.06 -22.08 6.23
C ARG A 253 -4.94 -22.40 5.25
N GLU A 254 -5.01 -21.83 4.05
CA GLU A 254 -3.96 -21.95 3.04
C GLU A 254 -2.61 -21.48 3.58
N LEU A 255 -2.56 -20.28 4.19
CA LEU A 255 -1.34 -19.74 4.75
C LEU A 255 -0.83 -20.52 5.97
N CYS A 256 -1.71 -21.08 6.81
CA CYS A 256 -1.27 -21.96 7.89
C CYS A 256 -0.53 -23.21 7.36
N ILE A 257 -0.98 -23.75 6.23
CA ILE A 257 -0.30 -24.89 5.58
C ILE A 257 1.07 -24.44 5.04
N LEU A 258 1.14 -23.28 4.39
CA LEU A 258 2.37 -22.72 3.83
C LEU A 258 3.39 -22.30 4.91
N ASP A 259 2.91 -21.97 6.11
CA ASP A 259 3.75 -21.52 7.25
C ASP A 259 4.05 -22.68 8.25
N ASP A 260 3.61 -23.91 7.95
CA ASP A 260 3.69 -25.07 8.86
C ASP A 260 3.16 -24.73 10.27
N ARG A 261 2.08 -23.93 10.34
CA ARG A 261 1.43 -23.43 11.55
C ARG A 261 0.10 -24.17 11.78
N GLY A 262 -0.22 -24.48 13.03
CA GLY A 262 -1.55 -24.98 13.41
C GLY A 262 -2.64 -23.93 13.23
N PHE A 263 -3.88 -24.36 13.01
CA PHE A 263 -5.04 -23.46 12.90
C PHE A 263 -5.37 -22.86 14.27
N GLY A 264 -5.25 -21.53 14.39
CA GLY A 264 -5.48 -20.78 15.63
C GLY A 264 -6.85 -20.07 15.69
N LEU A 265 -7.59 -20.01 14.57
CA LEU A 265 -8.93 -19.41 14.56
C LEU A 265 -9.97 -20.37 15.16
N PRO A 266 -11.02 -19.82 15.86
CA PRO A 266 -12.19 -20.60 16.25
C PRO A 266 -12.88 -21.27 15.05
N GLU A 267 -13.52 -22.45 15.28
CA GLU A 267 -14.17 -23.22 14.20
C GLU A 267 -15.39 -22.52 13.60
N ASP A 268 -16.04 -21.65 14.37
CA ASP A 268 -17.28 -20.94 14.04
C ASP A 268 -17.09 -19.49 13.56
N ILE A 269 -15.86 -19.09 13.27
CA ILE A 269 -15.57 -17.77 12.68
C ILE A 269 -16.33 -17.63 11.34
N PRO A 270 -17.12 -16.55 11.16
CA PRO A 270 -17.80 -16.32 9.89
C PRO A 270 -16.81 -16.12 8.75
N GLU A 271 -17.09 -16.75 7.60
CA GLU A 271 -16.33 -16.50 6.36
C GLU A 271 -16.64 -15.11 5.81
N LEU A 272 -15.61 -14.38 5.41
CA LEU A 272 -15.78 -13.11 4.71
C LEU A 272 -16.24 -13.41 3.28
N GLU A 273 -17.44 -12.97 2.94
CA GLU A 273 -17.94 -13.05 1.57
C GLU A 273 -17.09 -12.18 0.66
N GLU A 274 -16.32 -12.81 -0.22
CA GLU A 274 -15.51 -12.15 -1.24
C GLU A 274 -15.95 -12.58 -2.62
N GLU A 275 -16.28 -11.63 -3.49
CA GLU A 275 -16.63 -11.88 -4.89
C GLU A 275 -15.41 -12.34 -5.70
N PHE A 276 -14.20 -11.99 -5.23
CA PHE A 276 -12.93 -12.28 -5.89
C PHE A 276 -11.93 -12.83 -4.87
N ALA A 277 -11.13 -13.79 -5.29
CA ALA A 277 -10.08 -14.34 -4.44
C ALA A 277 -9.13 -13.23 -3.94
N PRO A 278 -8.80 -13.20 -2.65
CA PRO A 278 -7.81 -12.26 -2.14
C PRO A 278 -6.43 -12.59 -2.71
N GLY A 279 -5.70 -11.54 -3.13
CA GLY A 279 -4.35 -11.68 -3.65
C GLY A 279 -4.24 -11.69 -5.18
N TYR A 280 -3.75 -10.56 -5.71
CA TYR A 280 -3.56 -10.44 -7.15
C TYR A 280 -2.42 -11.34 -7.68
N HIS A 281 -1.50 -11.77 -6.82
CA HIS A 281 -0.44 -12.72 -7.20
C HIS A 281 -0.93 -14.12 -7.55
N LYS A 282 -2.19 -14.45 -7.24
CA LYS A 282 -2.80 -15.73 -7.68
C LYS A 282 -3.17 -15.76 -9.16
N GLY A 283 -3.28 -14.60 -9.81
CA GLY A 283 -3.58 -14.43 -11.22
C GLY A 283 -2.40 -13.96 -12.06
N GLU A 284 -2.67 -13.51 -13.27
CA GLU A 284 -1.69 -12.81 -14.10
C GLU A 284 -1.48 -11.37 -13.60
N VAL A 285 -0.24 -10.90 -13.69
CA VAL A 285 0.12 -9.52 -13.37
C VAL A 285 0.76 -8.88 -14.59
N THR A 286 0.25 -7.72 -15.01
CA THR A 286 0.88 -6.96 -16.08
C THR A 286 2.11 -6.26 -15.54
N GLN A 287 3.26 -6.70 -16.01
CA GLN A 287 4.55 -6.08 -15.72
C GLN A 287 4.79 -4.91 -16.68
N SER A 288 5.54 -3.92 -16.20
CA SER A 288 5.95 -2.78 -17.02
C SER A 288 7.47 -2.64 -17.01
N PHE A 289 8.04 -2.39 -18.19
CA PHE A 289 9.45 -2.07 -18.34
C PHE A 289 9.60 -0.99 -19.42
N ASP A 290 9.89 0.24 -19.01
CA ASP A 290 9.87 1.44 -19.85
C ASP A 290 8.49 1.59 -20.56
N THR A 291 8.42 1.43 -21.86
CA THR A 291 7.17 1.49 -22.64
C THR A 291 6.51 0.13 -22.86
N LEU A 292 7.20 -0.95 -22.52
CA LEU A 292 6.68 -2.31 -22.68
C LEU A 292 5.76 -2.68 -21.53
N ARG A 293 4.65 -3.34 -21.86
CA ARG A 293 3.74 -3.97 -20.90
C ARG A 293 3.44 -5.39 -21.34
N PHE A 294 3.53 -6.33 -20.45
CA PHE A 294 3.31 -7.75 -20.74
C PHE A 294 2.78 -8.50 -19.50
N PRO A 295 1.87 -9.46 -19.67
CA PRO A 295 1.37 -10.28 -18.57
C PRO A 295 2.39 -11.35 -18.20
N LEU A 296 2.56 -11.59 -16.90
CA LEU A 296 3.28 -12.73 -16.32
C LEU A 296 2.47 -13.33 -15.18
N PRO A 297 2.63 -14.62 -14.84
CA PRO A 297 2.08 -15.17 -13.62
C PRO A 297 2.48 -14.33 -12.40
N GLY A 298 1.53 -14.02 -11.54
CA GLY A 298 1.74 -13.15 -10.38
C GLY A 298 2.71 -13.72 -9.35
N VAL A 299 2.90 -15.03 -9.35
CA VAL A 299 3.88 -15.73 -8.49
C VAL A 299 5.33 -15.46 -8.88
N TYR A 300 5.58 -14.89 -10.07
CA TYR A 300 6.95 -14.58 -10.49
C TYR A 300 7.51 -13.42 -9.69
N ARG A 301 8.72 -13.61 -9.20
CA ARG A 301 9.54 -12.58 -8.55
C ARG A 301 10.36 -11.84 -9.58
N TYR A 302 10.74 -10.60 -9.30
CA TYR A 302 11.59 -9.84 -10.20
C TYR A 302 12.76 -9.17 -9.47
N GLU A 303 13.84 -8.97 -10.19
CA GLU A 303 15.00 -8.21 -9.77
C GLU A 303 15.36 -7.17 -10.84
N TRP A 304 15.58 -5.95 -10.39
CA TRP A 304 16.04 -4.87 -11.23
C TRP A 304 17.57 -4.77 -11.19
N ASN A 305 18.21 -4.81 -12.35
CA ASN A 305 19.63 -4.62 -12.49
C ASN A 305 19.92 -3.36 -13.30
N GLU A 306 20.58 -2.37 -12.69
CA GLU A 306 21.17 -1.24 -13.39
C GLU A 306 22.61 -1.58 -13.82
N ASP A 307 22.93 -1.40 -15.09
CA ASP A 307 24.27 -1.70 -15.62
C ASP A 307 25.30 -0.57 -15.38
N GLY A 308 24.93 0.49 -14.68
CA GLY A 308 25.76 1.67 -14.40
C GLY A 308 26.16 2.49 -15.64
N ARG A 309 25.65 2.13 -16.84
CA ARG A 309 25.91 2.80 -18.12
C ARG A 309 24.68 3.44 -18.74
N GLY A 310 23.60 3.55 -17.96
CA GLY A 310 22.30 4.10 -18.40
C GLY A 310 21.42 3.11 -19.14
N GLY A 311 21.75 1.82 -19.09
CA GLY A 311 20.88 0.71 -19.41
C GLY A 311 20.37 0.06 -18.15
N GLY A 312 19.23 -0.60 -18.21
CA GLY A 312 18.66 -1.38 -17.12
C GLY A 312 18.00 -2.64 -17.66
N GLY A 313 17.80 -3.61 -16.78
CA GLY A 313 17.10 -4.83 -17.11
C GLY A 313 16.33 -5.35 -15.92
N CYS A 314 15.19 -5.97 -16.18
CA CYS A 314 14.45 -6.76 -15.21
C CYS A 314 14.57 -8.23 -15.55
N ILE A 315 14.70 -9.04 -14.52
CA ILE A 315 14.68 -10.49 -14.61
C ILE A 315 13.54 -10.96 -13.74
N TRP A 316 12.71 -11.84 -14.29
CA TRP A 316 11.64 -12.53 -13.55
C TRP A 316 11.97 -14.00 -13.47
N TRP A 317 11.73 -14.59 -12.32
CA TRP A 317 11.92 -16.02 -12.09
C TRP A 317 10.80 -16.58 -11.22
N ASP A 318 10.57 -17.85 -11.44
CA ASP A 318 9.87 -18.72 -10.54
C ASP A 318 10.91 -19.31 -9.60
N GLU A 319 10.71 -19.26 -8.31
CA GLU A 319 11.65 -19.80 -7.35
C GLU A 319 11.73 -21.34 -7.37
N GLU A 320 10.84 -22.02 -8.07
CA GLU A 320 10.98 -23.47 -8.34
C GLU A 320 12.03 -23.76 -9.41
N SER A 321 12.41 -22.76 -10.21
CA SER A 321 13.45 -22.90 -11.23
C SER A 321 14.71 -22.12 -10.84
N ASP A 322 15.87 -22.78 -10.90
CA ASP A 322 17.18 -22.16 -10.65
C ASP A 322 17.61 -21.18 -11.77
N SER A 323 16.75 -20.93 -12.73
CA SER A 323 17.07 -20.12 -13.92
C SER A 323 16.07 -19.00 -14.11
N PRO A 324 16.51 -17.81 -14.55
CA PRO A 324 15.58 -16.74 -14.93
C PRO A 324 14.71 -17.21 -16.09
N LEU A 325 13.39 -17.12 -15.90
CA LEU A 325 12.40 -17.54 -16.90
C LEU A 325 12.11 -16.44 -17.92
N TRP A 326 12.26 -15.18 -17.49
CA TRP A 326 11.98 -14.03 -18.32
C TRP A 326 12.96 -12.90 -18.04
N ARG A 327 13.51 -12.32 -19.11
CA ARG A 327 14.42 -11.17 -19.00
C ARG A 327 14.05 -10.11 -20.01
N VAL A 328 13.93 -8.86 -19.54
CA VAL A 328 13.76 -7.67 -20.39
C VAL A 328 14.93 -6.74 -20.14
N SER A 329 15.53 -6.24 -21.23
CA SER A 329 16.60 -5.24 -21.17
C SER A 329 16.29 -4.10 -22.13
N GLY A 330 16.48 -2.87 -21.69
CA GLY A 330 16.26 -1.67 -22.47
C GLY A 330 17.55 -0.85 -22.59
N TYR A 331 17.80 -0.34 -23.78
CA TYR A 331 18.93 0.53 -24.05
C TYR A 331 18.47 1.79 -24.78
N ARG A 332 18.78 2.95 -24.24
CA ARG A 332 18.58 4.22 -24.96
C ARG A 332 19.77 4.47 -25.87
N SER A 333 19.55 4.42 -27.17
CA SER A 333 20.59 4.74 -28.17
C SER A 333 20.18 5.92 -29.03
N LYS A 334 21.11 6.85 -29.26
CA LYS A 334 20.94 7.93 -30.26
C LYS A 334 21.03 7.42 -31.70
N ASN A 335 21.51 6.17 -31.89
CA ASN A 335 21.65 5.56 -33.20
C ASN A 335 20.83 4.25 -33.23
N VAL A 336 19.61 4.35 -33.75
CA VAL A 336 18.66 3.24 -33.86
C VAL A 336 19.25 2.05 -34.60
N LYS A 337 20.08 2.28 -35.63
CA LYS A 337 20.76 1.17 -36.40
C LYS A 337 21.73 0.36 -35.57
N ALA A 338 22.32 0.93 -34.52
CA ALA A 338 23.26 0.18 -33.66
C ALA A 338 22.54 -0.73 -32.66
N ALA A 339 21.26 -0.43 -32.32
CA ALA A 339 20.46 -1.26 -31.43
C ALA A 339 20.01 -2.58 -32.09
N TRP A 340 19.91 -2.62 -33.43
CA TRP A 340 19.48 -3.81 -34.19
C TRP A 340 20.60 -4.85 -34.40
N ASN A 341 21.82 -4.59 -33.99
CA ASN A 341 22.96 -5.55 -34.12
C ASN A 341 23.15 -6.38 -32.84
N ALA A 342 22.09 -6.60 -32.04
CA ALA A 342 22.15 -7.58 -30.96
C ALA A 342 22.44 -8.94 -31.53
N ASP A 343 23.45 -9.62 -31.01
CA ASP A 343 23.81 -11.00 -31.41
C ASP A 343 22.70 -11.95 -30.90
N LEU A 344 21.79 -12.28 -31.82
CA LEU A 344 20.67 -13.18 -31.56
C LEU A 344 20.99 -14.63 -31.89
N ALA A 345 22.27 -14.94 -32.25
CA ALA A 345 22.69 -16.28 -32.69
C ALA A 345 22.54 -17.38 -31.62
N GLY A 346 22.34 -17.02 -30.34
CA GLY A 346 22.11 -17.96 -29.25
C GLY A 346 20.63 -18.19 -28.91
N PHE A 347 19.70 -17.56 -29.63
CA PHE A 347 18.27 -17.64 -29.31
C PHE A 347 17.51 -18.45 -30.36
N SER A 348 16.56 -19.31 -29.94
CA SER A 348 15.58 -19.94 -30.80
C SER A 348 14.32 -19.07 -30.87
N ASP A 349 13.56 -19.20 -31.98
CA ASP A 349 12.23 -18.56 -32.14
C ASP A 349 12.20 -17.03 -32.00
N VAL A 350 13.19 -16.37 -32.61
CA VAL A 350 13.30 -14.91 -32.59
C VAL A 350 12.24 -14.26 -33.48
N GLU A 351 11.32 -13.50 -32.88
CA GLU A 351 10.43 -12.58 -33.57
C GLU A 351 10.95 -11.15 -33.48
N THR A 352 10.95 -10.43 -34.60
CA THR A 352 11.23 -9.00 -34.66
C THR A 352 9.97 -8.24 -35.10
N ARG A 353 9.56 -7.23 -34.32
CA ARG A 353 8.45 -6.35 -34.66
C ARG A 353 8.93 -4.90 -34.63
N GLU A 354 8.60 -4.13 -35.66
CA GLU A 354 8.71 -2.67 -35.63
C GLU A 354 7.35 -2.12 -35.17
N GLU A 355 7.34 -1.38 -34.07
CA GLU A 355 6.20 -0.57 -33.70
C GLU A 355 6.42 0.87 -34.17
N PRO A 356 5.38 1.53 -34.70
CA PRO A 356 5.48 2.87 -35.29
C PRO A 356 5.81 3.99 -34.30
#